data_c2903877f07bf5a7afb0b080d0f71152
#
_entry.id   c2903877f07bf5a7afb0b080d0f71152
#
_cell.length_a   1.000
_cell.length_b   1.000
_cell.length_c   1.000
_cell.angle_alpha   90.00
_cell.angle_beta   90.00
_cell.angle_gamma   90.00
#
_symmetry.space_group_name_H-M   'P 1'
#
loop_
_entity.id
_entity.type
_entity.pdbx_description
1 polymer ?
#
loop_
_entity_poly.entity_id
_entity_poly.type
_entity_poly.pdbx_seq_one_letter_code
_entity_poly.pdbx_strand_id
1 'polypeptide(L)'
;MALRTLRRARLNSLIERLDLFPLTSKFEKQEPLFLFARGLIFSSALIEEIRQDLPRRFSVCWGQIMTEDGMLSPEADIIIYEGSPYHEWKTEVMRFTLVPKDQVTVSIECCEYFRPTKHHKSHLNDLLRFTPKVFLFAECCWSKHKYQCKRARQSFLDMGFDDVFFLYKSYYGIDKEKEANDADWFRFLDAIRSL
;
A
#
# COMPACT_ATOMS: atom_id res chain seq x y z
N MET A 1 23.33 8.19 -11.30
CA MET A 1 23.63 8.52 -9.89
C MET A 1 22.54 9.39 -9.26
N ALA A 2 22.16 10.52 -9.83
CA ALA A 2 21.18 11.48 -9.29
C ALA A 2 19.79 10.86 -8.99
N LEU A 3 19.22 10.08 -9.91
CA LEU A 3 17.87 9.48 -9.72
C LEU A 3 17.82 8.52 -8.52
N ARG A 4 18.86 7.71 -8.32
CA ARG A 4 18.94 6.77 -7.18
C ARG A 4 19.03 7.53 -5.86
N THR A 5 19.79 8.61 -5.82
CA THR A 5 19.90 9.48 -4.65
C THR A 5 18.56 10.14 -4.32
N LEU A 6 17.86 10.64 -5.32
CA LEU A 6 16.53 11.25 -5.15
C LEU A 6 15.50 10.23 -4.61
N ARG A 7 15.44 9.03 -5.20
CA ARG A 7 14.53 7.96 -4.74
C ARG A 7 14.81 7.56 -3.29
N ARG A 8 16.09 7.51 -2.90
CA ARG A 8 16.47 7.22 -1.52
C ARG A 8 16.10 8.35 -0.56
N ALA A 9 16.27 9.59 -0.95
CA ALA A 9 15.84 10.74 -0.15
C ALA A 9 14.31 10.72 0.07
N ARG A 10 13.53 10.38 -0.94
CA ARG A 10 12.08 10.21 -0.83
C ARG A 10 11.69 9.07 0.11
N LEU A 11 12.37 7.92 0.02
CA LEU A 11 12.16 6.82 0.95
C LEU A 11 12.41 7.26 2.40
N ASN A 12 13.51 7.96 2.66
CA ASN A 12 13.80 8.49 3.99
C ASN A 12 12.73 9.47 4.47
N SER A 13 12.27 10.38 3.62
CA SER A 13 11.18 11.31 3.94
C SER A 13 9.86 10.60 4.23
N LEU A 14 9.52 9.55 3.47
CA LEU A 14 8.35 8.72 3.76
C LEU A 14 8.48 8.05 5.14
N ILE A 15 9.63 7.46 5.43
CA ILE A 15 9.93 6.82 6.72
C ILE A 15 9.80 7.82 7.87
N GLU A 16 10.42 9.01 7.75
CA GLU A 16 10.34 10.07 8.77
C GLU A 16 8.88 10.48 9.05
N ARG A 17 8.06 10.64 8.01
CA ARG A 17 6.63 10.94 8.16
C ARG A 17 5.87 9.84 8.91
N LEU A 18 6.17 8.58 8.63
CA LEU A 18 5.55 7.44 9.29
C LEU A 18 6.04 7.26 10.73
N ASP A 19 7.30 7.58 11.01
CA ASP A 19 7.88 7.50 12.35
C ASP A 19 7.37 8.60 13.31
N LEU A 20 6.76 9.68 12.79
CA LEU A 20 6.01 10.64 13.60
C LEU A 20 4.76 10.00 14.25
N PHE A 21 4.30 8.86 13.73
CA PHE A 21 3.20 8.06 14.27
C PHE A 21 3.73 6.68 14.72
N PRO A 22 4.55 6.63 15.79
CA PRO A 22 5.27 5.43 16.16
C PRO A 22 4.32 4.28 16.49
N LEU A 23 4.66 3.10 15.97
CA LEU A 23 4.21 1.81 16.48
C LEU A 23 4.77 1.65 17.89
N THR A 24 4.18 2.26 18.88
CA THR A 24 4.63 2.02 20.25
C THR A 24 3.90 0.78 20.75
N SER A 25 4.65 -0.21 21.20
CA SER A 25 4.16 -1.38 21.93
C SER A 25 3.31 -1.04 23.16
N LYS A 26 3.37 0.18 23.62
CA LYS A 26 2.46 0.73 24.64
C LYS A 26 1.01 0.77 24.14
N PHE A 27 0.79 0.65 22.83
CA PHE A 27 -0.51 0.72 22.20
C PHE A 27 -1.04 -0.64 21.72
N GLU A 28 -0.37 -1.77 22.00
CA GLU A 28 -0.85 -3.12 21.66
C GLU A 28 -2.24 -3.49 22.24
N LYS A 29 -2.75 -2.68 23.16
CA LYS A 29 -4.11 -2.81 23.72
C LYS A 29 -5.08 -1.75 23.18
N GLN A 30 -4.73 -1.04 22.12
CA GLN A 30 -5.49 0.12 21.67
C GLN A 30 -6.62 -0.18 20.70
N GLU A 31 -7.53 0.80 20.73
CA GLU A 31 -8.81 0.79 20.08
C GLU A 31 -8.73 0.66 18.56
N PRO A 32 -9.71 -0.01 17.92
CA PRO A 32 -9.78 -0.18 16.45
C PRO A 32 -9.63 1.12 15.67
N LEU A 33 -10.06 2.25 16.24
CA LEU A 33 -9.97 3.57 15.62
C LEU A 33 -8.53 4.03 15.37
N PHE A 34 -7.60 3.71 16.26
CA PHE A 34 -6.20 4.09 16.09
C PHE A 34 -5.52 3.30 14.95
N LEU A 35 -5.81 2.00 14.85
CA LEU A 35 -5.30 1.15 13.77
C LEU A 35 -5.82 1.61 12.41
N PHE A 36 -7.10 1.98 12.35
CA PHE A 36 -7.71 2.55 11.15
C PHE A 36 -7.05 3.88 10.74
N ALA A 37 -6.91 4.82 11.68
CA ALA A 37 -6.27 6.11 11.40
C ALA A 37 -4.83 5.94 10.89
N ARG A 38 -4.08 4.99 11.44
CA ARG A 38 -2.73 4.69 11.00
C ARG A 38 -2.68 4.10 9.59
N GLY A 39 -3.57 3.18 9.26
CA GLY A 39 -3.71 2.65 7.90
C GLY A 39 -3.94 3.77 6.89
N LEU A 40 -4.85 4.71 7.19
CA LEU A 40 -5.11 5.88 6.36
C LEU A 40 -3.89 6.81 6.22
N ILE A 41 -3.12 7.03 7.29
CA ILE A 41 -1.90 7.84 7.24
C ILE A 41 -0.88 7.17 6.33
N PHE A 42 -0.71 5.86 6.44
CA PHE A 42 0.22 5.10 5.62
C PHE A 42 -0.16 5.14 4.15
N SER A 43 -1.40 4.79 3.81
CA SER A 43 -1.88 4.82 2.42
C SER A 43 -1.85 6.24 1.84
N SER A 44 -2.21 7.27 2.61
CA SER A 44 -2.16 8.68 2.18
C SER A 44 -0.74 9.13 1.87
N ALA A 45 0.23 8.81 2.74
CA ALA A 45 1.63 9.13 2.52
C ALA A 45 2.18 8.42 1.28
N LEU A 46 1.79 7.16 1.06
CA LEU A 46 2.19 6.39 -0.11
C LEU A 46 1.56 6.92 -1.40
N ILE A 47 0.29 7.36 -1.37
CA ILE A 47 -0.39 8.03 -2.49
C ILE A 47 0.39 9.28 -2.94
N GLU A 48 0.87 10.09 -2.01
CA GLU A 48 1.67 11.29 -2.34
C GLU A 48 2.97 10.92 -3.05
N GLU A 49 3.62 9.84 -2.63
CA GLU A 49 4.83 9.35 -3.29
C GLU A 49 4.55 8.76 -4.68
N ILE A 50 3.47 8.00 -4.82
CA ILE A 50 3.05 7.44 -6.10
C ILE A 50 2.80 8.56 -7.12
N ARG A 51 2.10 9.63 -6.75
CA ARG A 51 1.79 10.76 -7.63
C ARG A 51 3.01 11.36 -8.31
N GLN A 52 4.16 11.33 -7.68
CA GLN A 52 5.39 11.91 -8.24
C GLN A 52 5.99 11.07 -9.38
N ASP A 53 5.71 9.77 -9.40
CA ASP A 53 6.24 8.82 -10.39
C ASP A 53 5.19 8.33 -11.39
N LEU A 54 3.91 8.56 -11.08
CA LEU A 54 2.80 8.10 -11.89
C LEU A 54 2.77 8.81 -13.25
N PRO A 55 2.65 8.09 -14.37
CA PRO A 55 2.46 8.71 -15.68
C PRO A 55 1.21 9.60 -15.70
N ARG A 56 1.27 10.73 -16.42
CA ARG A 56 0.24 11.78 -16.39
C ARG A 56 -1.17 11.36 -16.76
N ARG A 57 -1.32 10.26 -17.49
CA ARG A 57 -2.63 9.71 -17.87
C ARG A 57 -3.37 9.04 -16.72
N PHE A 58 -2.64 8.65 -15.66
CA PHE A 58 -3.22 7.98 -14.49
C PHE A 58 -3.48 8.94 -13.35
N SER A 59 -4.48 8.58 -12.58
CA SER A 59 -4.82 9.17 -11.29
C SER A 59 -4.67 8.14 -10.18
N VAL A 60 -4.48 8.60 -8.94
CA VAL A 60 -4.37 7.76 -7.76
C VAL A 60 -5.24 8.28 -6.64
N CYS A 61 -5.99 7.39 -5.99
CA CYS A 61 -6.90 7.71 -4.90
C CYS A 61 -7.00 6.56 -3.88
N TRP A 62 -7.68 6.83 -2.78
CA TRP A 62 -8.29 5.89 -1.86
C TRP A 62 -9.79 5.80 -2.15
N GLY A 63 -10.40 4.62 -2.05
CA GLY A 63 -11.83 4.52 -2.28
C GLY A 63 -12.35 3.11 -2.61
N GLN A 64 -13.38 3.09 -3.45
CA GLN A 64 -14.02 1.87 -3.95
C GLN A 64 -14.11 1.86 -5.47
N ILE A 65 -14.23 0.66 -6.01
CA ILE A 65 -14.43 0.42 -7.44
C ILE A 65 -15.87 0.00 -7.65
N MET A 66 -16.52 0.56 -8.67
CA MET A 66 -17.91 0.27 -9.00
C MET A 66 -18.03 -0.28 -10.43
N THR A 67 -18.82 -1.32 -10.58
CA THR A 67 -19.21 -1.86 -11.90
C THR A 67 -20.33 -1.03 -12.51
N GLU A 68 -20.58 -1.17 -13.80
CA GLU A 68 -21.70 -0.49 -14.51
C GLU A 68 -23.07 -0.83 -13.93
N ASP A 69 -23.24 -2.04 -13.42
CA ASP A 69 -24.49 -2.49 -12.78
C ASP A 69 -24.59 -2.08 -11.29
N GLY A 70 -23.65 -1.26 -10.81
CA GLY A 70 -23.69 -0.65 -9.48
C GLY A 70 -23.12 -1.52 -8.34
N MET A 71 -22.49 -2.65 -8.62
CA MET A 71 -21.80 -3.42 -7.58
C MET A 71 -20.55 -2.68 -7.10
N LEU A 72 -20.33 -2.68 -5.78
CA LEU A 72 -19.19 -2.05 -5.14
C LEU A 72 -18.13 -3.10 -4.74
N SER A 73 -16.87 -2.74 -4.93
CA SER A 73 -15.76 -3.49 -4.34
C SER A 73 -15.72 -3.33 -2.82
N PRO A 74 -14.97 -4.17 -2.10
CA PRO A 74 -14.41 -3.74 -0.82
C PRO A 74 -13.68 -2.41 -0.97
N GLU A 75 -13.46 -1.72 0.14
CA GLU A 75 -12.57 -0.56 0.16
C GLU A 75 -11.15 -0.99 -0.23
N ALA A 76 -10.53 -0.24 -1.13
CA ALA A 76 -9.15 -0.41 -1.53
C ALA A 76 -8.31 0.74 -0.98
N ASP A 77 -7.20 0.42 -0.35
CA ASP A 77 -6.31 1.42 0.25
C ASP A 77 -5.75 2.39 -0.77
N ILE A 78 -5.44 1.90 -1.98
CA ILE A 78 -4.97 2.72 -3.10
C ILE A 78 -5.50 2.13 -4.41
N ILE A 79 -6.06 3.00 -5.26
CA ILE A 79 -6.52 2.67 -6.60
C ILE A 79 -5.77 3.55 -7.59
N ILE A 80 -5.13 2.95 -8.60
CA ILE A 80 -4.57 3.65 -9.76
C ILE A 80 -5.49 3.38 -10.94
N TYR A 81 -5.92 4.46 -11.62
CA TYR A 81 -6.90 4.40 -12.68
C TYR A 81 -6.62 5.44 -13.78
N GLU A 82 -7.15 5.20 -14.99
CA GLU A 82 -7.09 6.10 -16.12
C GLU A 82 -8.51 6.59 -16.44
N GLY A 83 -8.68 7.90 -16.57
CA GLY A 83 -10.00 8.51 -16.84
C GLY A 83 -10.56 9.33 -15.70
N SER A 84 -11.89 9.36 -15.59
CA SER A 84 -12.62 10.18 -14.60
C SER A 84 -13.41 9.32 -13.63
N PRO A 85 -13.34 9.59 -12.33
CA PRO A 85 -14.12 8.84 -11.35
C PRO A 85 -15.63 9.14 -11.50
N TYR A 86 -16.49 8.22 -11.06
CA TYR A 86 -17.92 8.46 -10.97
C TYR A 86 -18.24 9.57 -9.99
N HIS A 87 -17.57 9.56 -8.85
CA HIS A 87 -17.77 10.54 -7.80
C HIS A 87 -16.52 10.67 -6.92
N GLU A 88 -16.32 11.88 -6.39
CA GLU A 88 -15.26 12.19 -5.46
C GLU A 88 -15.82 12.99 -4.28
N TRP A 89 -15.72 12.42 -3.06
CA TRP A 89 -16.02 13.11 -1.82
C TRP A 89 -14.74 13.69 -1.25
N LYS A 90 -14.71 15.00 -1.14
CA LYS A 90 -13.56 15.70 -0.60
C LYS A 90 -13.96 16.45 0.66
N THR A 91 -13.25 16.14 1.75
CA THR A 91 -13.26 16.95 2.97
C THR A 91 -11.91 17.64 3.12
N GLU A 92 -11.73 18.48 4.15
CA GLU A 92 -10.42 19.08 4.44
C GLU A 92 -9.35 18.04 4.77
N VAL A 93 -9.75 16.87 5.25
CA VAL A 93 -8.86 15.83 5.80
C VAL A 93 -8.77 14.60 4.89
N MET A 94 -9.82 14.27 4.15
CA MET A 94 -9.90 13.02 3.39
C MET A 94 -10.51 13.22 2.00
N ARG A 95 -10.06 12.39 1.06
CA ARG A 95 -10.63 12.28 -0.28
C ARG A 95 -10.97 10.82 -0.54
N PHE A 96 -12.25 10.50 -0.59
CA PHE A 96 -12.76 9.20 -0.98
C PHE A 96 -13.26 9.24 -2.43
N THR A 97 -12.92 8.26 -3.23
CA THR A 97 -13.22 8.26 -4.66
C THR A 97 -13.92 6.98 -5.06
N LEU A 98 -14.95 7.11 -5.89
CA LEU A 98 -15.65 6.00 -6.52
C LEU A 98 -15.19 5.88 -7.99
N VAL A 99 -14.47 4.81 -8.30
CA VAL A 99 -13.80 4.62 -9.60
C VAL A 99 -14.56 3.59 -10.44
N PRO A 100 -14.83 3.86 -11.75
CA PRO A 100 -15.35 2.87 -12.67
C PRO A 100 -14.39 1.67 -12.81
N LYS A 101 -14.94 0.44 -12.79
CA LYS A 101 -14.14 -0.79 -12.86
C LYS A 101 -13.28 -0.86 -14.13
N ASP A 102 -13.82 -0.46 -15.27
CA ASP A 102 -13.15 -0.46 -16.58
C ASP A 102 -11.96 0.49 -16.68
N GLN A 103 -11.88 1.48 -15.77
CA GLN A 103 -10.79 2.45 -15.69
C GLN A 103 -9.66 2.02 -14.74
N VAL A 104 -9.89 1.01 -13.92
CA VAL A 104 -8.90 0.58 -12.91
C VAL A 104 -7.75 -0.16 -13.58
N THR A 105 -6.53 0.24 -13.25
CA THR A 105 -5.30 -0.39 -13.72
C THR A 105 -4.70 -1.32 -12.67
N VAL A 106 -4.65 -0.87 -11.42
CA VAL A 106 -4.13 -1.65 -10.29
C VAL A 106 -4.70 -1.13 -8.98
N SER A 107 -4.97 -2.03 -8.05
CA SER A 107 -5.19 -1.71 -6.63
C SER A 107 -3.97 -2.10 -5.82
N ILE A 108 -3.70 -1.34 -4.75
CA ILE A 108 -2.60 -1.61 -3.83
C ILE A 108 -3.17 -1.68 -2.42
N GLU A 109 -3.01 -2.83 -1.80
CA GLU A 109 -3.35 -3.03 -0.40
C GLU A 109 -2.16 -2.67 0.48
N CYS A 110 -2.42 -1.93 1.53
CA CYS A 110 -1.43 -1.50 2.50
C CYS A 110 -1.58 -2.30 3.78
N CYS A 111 -0.50 -2.84 4.31
CA CYS A 111 -0.54 -3.49 5.61
C CYS A 111 0.66 -3.09 6.46
N GLU A 112 0.41 -3.00 7.75
CA GLU A 112 1.44 -2.67 8.73
C GLU A 112 2.35 -3.87 8.99
N TYR A 113 1.74 -5.04 9.18
CA TYR A 113 2.44 -6.27 9.51
C TYR A 113 2.19 -7.36 8.50
N PHE A 114 3.27 -8.00 8.14
CA PHE A 114 3.26 -9.06 7.19
C PHE A 114 3.01 -10.42 7.85
N ARG A 115 1.75 -10.82 7.91
CA ARG A 115 1.34 -12.21 8.14
C ARG A 115 0.23 -12.56 7.16
N PRO A 116 0.44 -13.53 6.24
CA PRO A 116 -0.64 -14.05 5.43
C PRO A 116 -1.74 -14.61 6.32
N THR A 117 -2.96 -14.10 6.19
CA THR A 117 -4.13 -14.58 6.91
C THR A 117 -5.24 -14.98 5.94
N LYS A 118 -6.23 -15.76 6.42
CA LYS A 118 -7.42 -16.05 5.62
C LYS A 118 -8.18 -14.80 5.23
N HIS A 119 -8.13 -13.77 6.07
CA HIS A 119 -8.75 -12.47 5.78
C HIS A 119 -8.12 -11.81 4.56
N HIS A 120 -6.79 -11.74 4.47
CA HIS A 120 -6.10 -11.20 3.27
C HIS A 120 -6.50 -11.96 2.01
N LYS A 121 -6.62 -13.29 2.09
CA LYS A 121 -7.04 -14.09 0.93
C LYS A 121 -8.47 -13.80 0.51
N SER A 122 -9.40 -13.67 1.46
CA SER A 122 -10.80 -13.34 1.17
C SER A 122 -10.90 -11.95 0.54
N HIS A 123 -10.28 -10.95 1.17
CA HIS A 123 -10.28 -9.58 0.69
C HIS A 123 -9.66 -9.45 -0.71
N LEU A 124 -8.52 -10.10 -0.94
CA LEU A 124 -7.89 -10.16 -2.26
C LEU A 124 -8.82 -10.77 -3.32
N ASN A 125 -9.46 -11.91 -3.01
CA ASN A 125 -10.39 -12.55 -3.95
C ASN A 125 -11.57 -11.63 -4.30
N ASP A 126 -12.05 -10.84 -3.34
CA ASP A 126 -13.11 -9.88 -3.56
C ASP A 126 -12.62 -8.71 -4.42
N LEU A 127 -11.41 -8.18 -4.18
CA LEU A 127 -10.81 -7.13 -5.01
C LEU A 127 -10.51 -7.57 -6.44
N LEU A 128 -10.00 -8.78 -6.65
CA LEU A 128 -9.69 -9.32 -7.99
C LEU A 128 -10.93 -9.43 -8.91
N ARG A 129 -12.14 -9.31 -8.37
CA ARG A 129 -13.36 -9.19 -9.17
C ARG A 129 -13.53 -7.81 -9.82
N PHE A 130 -12.82 -6.81 -9.32
CA PHE A 130 -12.97 -5.39 -9.68
C PHE A 130 -11.71 -4.77 -10.28
N THR A 131 -10.55 -5.37 -10.11
CA THR A 131 -9.28 -4.85 -10.61
C THR A 131 -8.49 -5.94 -11.32
N PRO A 132 -7.76 -5.61 -12.40
CA PRO A 132 -6.94 -6.60 -13.12
C PRO A 132 -5.70 -7.02 -12.35
N LYS A 133 -5.22 -6.19 -11.41
CA LYS A 133 -4.01 -6.45 -10.63
C LYS A 133 -4.16 -5.94 -9.20
N VAL A 134 -3.58 -6.66 -8.26
CA VAL A 134 -3.48 -6.24 -6.86
C VAL A 134 -2.04 -6.38 -6.36
N PHE A 135 -1.45 -5.26 -5.96
CA PHE A 135 -0.17 -5.23 -5.27
C PHE A 135 -0.37 -5.21 -3.76
N LEU A 136 0.59 -5.72 -3.03
CA LEU A 136 0.68 -5.54 -1.59
C LEU A 136 1.87 -4.66 -1.24
N PHE A 137 1.64 -3.59 -0.49
CA PHE A 137 2.70 -2.77 0.09
C PHE A 137 2.66 -2.87 1.61
N ALA A 138 3.63 -3.54 2.19
CA ALA A 138 3.71 -3.73 3.64
C ALA A 138 4.77 -2.81 4.27
N GLU A 139 4.45 -2.23 5.42
CA GLU A 139 5.42 -1.42 6.16
C GLU A 139 6.61 -2.27 6.58
N CYS A 140 6.36 -3.41 7.20
CA CYS A 140 7.44 -4.29 7.62
C CYS A 140 7.12 -5.79 7.48
N CYS A 141 8.18 -6.57 7.37
CA CYS A 141 8.11 -8.02 7.52
C CYS A 141 8.49 -8.37 8.96
N TRP A 142 7.52 -8.81 9.76
CA TRP A 142 7.83 -9.31 11.08
C TRP A 142 8.50 -10.68 10.98
N SER A 143 9.80 -10.69 11.12
CA SER A 143 10.58 -11.91 11.10
C SER A 143 11.74 -11.85 12.05
N LYS A 144 11.88 -12.91 12.85
CA LYS A 144 13.10 -13.13 13.64
C LYS A 144 14.31 -13.51 12.76
N HIS A 145 14.11 -13.76 11.47
CA HIS A 145 15.15 -14.24 10.55
C HIS A 145 15.01 -13.62 9.16
N LYS A 146 16.12 -13.15 8.59
CA LYS A 146 16.25 -12.54 7.27
C LYS A 146 15.58 -13.34 6.12
N TYR A 147 15.52 -14.67 6.25
CA TYR A 147 14.92 -15.58 5.27
C TYR A 147 13.38 -15.59 5.27
N GLN A 148 12.74 -15.12 6.34
CA GLN A 148 11.27 -15.16 6.43
C GLN A 148 10.62 -14.13 5.52
N CYS A 149 11.28 -12.99 5.20
CA CYS A 149 10.75 -12.01 4.25
C CYS A 149 10.58 -12.62 2.85
N LYS A 150 11.51 -13.47 2.39
CA LYS A 150 11.35 -14.18 1.12
C LYS A 150 10.17 -15.16 1.14
N ARG A 151 10.05 -15.95 2.22
CA ARG A 151 8.93 -16.90 2.38
C ARG A 151 7.59 -16.18 2.49
N ALA A 152 7.56 -15.10 3.23
CA ALA A 152 6.37 -14.30 3.40
C ALA A 152 5.96 -13.68 2.05
N ARG A 153 6.87 -13.08 1.28
CA ARG A 153 6.59 -12.60 -0.08
C ARG A 153 6.02 -13.72 -0.94
N GLN A 154 6.66 -14.87 -0.96
CA GLN A 154 6.20 -16.00 -1.74
C GLN A 154 4.78 -16.43 -1.32
N SER A 155 4.49 -16.48 -0.02
CA SER A 155 3.16 -16.84 0.47
C SER A 155 2.06 -15.88 0.00
N PHE A 156 2.34 -14.59 -0.19
CA PHE A 156 1.35 -13.66 -0.74
C PHE A 156 1.25 -13.75 -2.27
N LEU A 157 2.36 -13.96 -2.97
CA LEU A 157 2.32 -14.26 -4.41
C LEU A 157 1.51 -15.55 -4.66
N ASP A 158 1.70 -16.58 -3.83
CA ASP A 158 0.93 -17.84 -3.89
C ASP A 158 -0.57 -17.64 -3.54
N MET A 159 -0.92 -16.57 -2.83
CA MET A 159 -2.31 -16.18 -2.60
C MET A 159 -2.96 -15.52 -3.81
N GLY A 160 -2.18 -14.98 -4.74
CA GLY A 160 -2.65 -14.31 -5.94
C GLY A 160 -2.37 -12.80 -6.01
N PHE A 161 -1.59 -12.22 -5.10
CA PHE A 161 -1.07 -10.87 -5.29
C PHE A 161 -0.09 -10.87 -6.48
N ASP A 162 -0.17 -9.87 -7.33
CA ASP A 162 0.71 -9.75 -8.51
C ASP A 162 2.13 -9.33 -8.13
N ASP A 163 2.28 -8.53 -7.09
CA ASP A 163 3.57 -8.19 -6.50
C ASP A 163 3.45 -7.78 -5.03
N VAL A 164 4.59 -7.85 -4.31
CA VAL A 164 4.68 -7.57 -2.87
C VAL A 164 5.93 -6.77 -2.57
N PHE A 165 5.75 -5.65 -1.88
CA PHE A 165 6.79 -4.70 -1.54
C PHE A 165 6.85 -4.47 -0.04
N PHE A 166 8.05 -4.21 0.48
CA PHE A 166 8.30 -3.91 1.89
C PHE A 166 9.02 -2.58 2.05
N LEU A 167 8.53 -1.75 2.96
CA LEU A 167 9.20 -0.51 3.31
C LEU A 167 10.50 -0.77 4.08
N TYR A 168 10.48 -1.77 4.97
CA TYR A 168 11.66 -2.17 5.76
C TYR A 168 12.10 -3.60 5.46
N LYS A 169 13.42 -3.86 5.47
CA LYS A 169 14.01 -5.20 5.26
C LYS A 169 13.79 -6.14 6.43
N SER A 170 13.80 -5.59 7.64
CA SER A 170 13.60 -6.33 8.88
C SER A 170 13.13 -5.41 9.98
N TYR A 171 12.30 -5.95 10.85
CA TYR A 171 11.89 -5.32 12.09
C TYR A 171 12.11 -6.31 13.23
N TYR A 172 12.97 -5.96 14.15
CA TYR A 172 13.26 -6.77 15.33
C TYR A 172 12.82 -6.03 16.58
N GLY A 173 11.63 -6.35 17.09
CA GLY A 173 11.22 -5.88 18.42
C GLY A 173 11.15 -4.35 18.56
N ILE A 174 10.71 -3.91 19.73
CA ILE A 174 10.30 -2.54 20.04
C ILE A 174 11.45 -1.52 19.99
N ASP A 175 12.70 -1.98 20.13
CA ASP A 175 13.88 -1.13 20.34
C ASP A 175 14.99 -1.33 19.29
N LYS A 176 14.70 -1.95 18.14
CA LYS A 176 15.75 -2.23 17.15
C LYS A 176 15.57 -1.40 15.87
N GLU A 177 16.70 -0.97 15.34
CA GLU A 177 16.78 -0.15 14.14
C GLU A 177 16.03 -0.78 12.96
N LYS A 178 15.12 0.00 12.38
CA LYS A 178 14.42 -0.33 11.15
C LYS A 178 15.40 -0.09 9.99
N GLU A 179 15.72 -1.11 9.21
CA GLU A 179 16.51 -0.95 8.01
C GLU A 179 15.62 -0.73 6.78
N ALA A 180 15.71 0.45 6.17
CA ALA A 180 14.97 0.78 4.96
C ALA A 180 15.25 -0.21 3.81
N ASN A 181 14.23 -0.56 3.05
CA ASN A 181 14.33 -1.50 1.93
C ASN A 181 14.43 -0.76 0.59
N ASP A 182 15.58 -0.14 0.32
CA ASP A 182 15.84 0.58 -0.94
C ASP A 182 15.49 -0.27 -2.18
N ALA A 183 15.77 -1.58 -2.15
CA ALA A 183 15.56 -2.46 -3.29
C ALA A 183 14.07 -2.63 -3.62
N ASP A 184 13.22 -2.85 -2.61
CA ASP A 184 11.78 -2.97 -2.80
C ASP A 184 11.15 -1.62 -3.15
N TRP A 185 11.63 -0.54 -2.54
CA TRP A 185 11.18 0.80 -2.86
C TRP A 185 11.44 1.15 -4.33
N PHE A 186 12.65 0.88 -4.84
CA PHE A 186 12.98 1.17 -6.23
C PHE A 186 12.18 0.29 -7.19
N ARG A 187 12.00 -1.00 -6.86
CA ARG A 187 11.19 -1.93 -7.64
C ARG A 187 9.71 -1.50 -7.67
N PHE A 188 9.19 -1.03 -6.54
CA PHE A 188 7.83 -0.47 -6.46
C PHE A 188 7.67 0.75 -7.38
N LEU A 189 8.56 1.74 -7.27
CA LEU A 189 8.50 2.93 -8.13
C LEU A 189 8.66 2.58 -9.62
N ASP A 190 9.48 1.57 -9.96
CA ASP A 190 9.61 1.10 -11.33
C ASP A 190 8.31 0.42 -11.82
N ALA A 191 7.64 -0.37 -10.97
CA ALA A 191 6.34 -0.95 -11.27
C ALA A 191 5.28 0.14 -11.54
N ILE A 192 5.24 1.20 -10.72
CA ILE A 192 4.32 2.34 -10.91
C ILE A 192 4.61 3.10 -12.21
N ARG A 193 5.86 3.32 -12.56
CA ARG A 193 6.24 4.00 -13.82
C ARG A 193 5.95 3.20 -15.07
N SER A 194 5.91 1.89 -14.95
CA SER A 194 5.68 0.98 -16.08
C SER A 194 4.20 0.74 -16.40
N LEU A 195 3.28 1.33 -15.63
CA LEU A 195 1.86 1.33 -15.92
C LEU A 195 1.57 2.19 -17.17
#